data_bcc67d3024b51472ab9b939e257e6488
#
_entry.id   bcc67d3024b51472ab9b939e257e6488
#
_cell.length_a   1.000
_cell.length_b   1.000
_cell.length_c   1.000
_cell.angle_alpha   90.00
_cell.angle_beta   90.00
_cell.angle_gamma   90.00
#
_symmetry.space_group_name_H-M   'P 1'
#
loop_
_entity.id
_entity.type
_entity.pdbx_description
1 polymer ?
#
loop_
_entity_poly.entity_id
_entity_poly.type
_entity_poly.pdbx_seq_one_letter_code
_entity_poly.pdbx_strand_id
1 'polypeptide(L)'
;MQNPNIVFTAPRVAEVLEKPIPSPGPGEVLVRTVRSCLSAGTERGNLLGEPNMGLQSVKDAPAVFPRQLGYSAAGIVEAVGEGVASLKTGDHVAMSYSQHAALQCRPVDLTYPMPDGVSFEAGALTHIAIMPMQALRKCRFEFGESVLVVGQGVLGQLAVKMARATGAAPVIAADPVPAKRERALALGADLALDPGAADFAERVKEATDGGARVVIEVTGVDRALDTALDAVARFGRVALLGCTRRSEFAIDFDRKVHGRGVTLVGAHNQARPEHDSSPGWWTRRDDALAYLRMVSLGRIDLTGFIEEVHPVADAPTVYTRLAAGGPFPTVQFDWTANHGQ
;
A
#
# COMPACT_ATOMS: atom_id res chain seq x y z
N MET A 1 10.94 15.02 26.37
CA MET A 1 10.66 13.92 25.42
C MET A 1 11.11 14.42 24.05
N GLN A 2 11.83 13.63 23.29
CA GLN A 2 12.31 13.98 21.96
C GLN A 2 11.25 13.58 20.90
N ASN A 3 11.18 14.33 19.79
CA ASN A 3 10.29 14.03 18.69
C ASN A 3 11.06 13.95 17.36
N PRO A 4 11.86 12.86 17.18
CA PRO A 4 12.56 12.63 15.91
C PRO A 4 11.56 12.38 14.78
N ASN A 5 11.89 12.91 13.61
CA ASN A 5 11.11 12.81 12.39
C ASN A 5 12.04 12.49 11.22
N ILE A 6 11.65 11.58 10.34
CA ILE A 6 12.36 11.33 9.08
C ILE A 6 11.93 12.39 8.07
N VAL A 7 12.89 13.13 7.54
CA VAL A 7 12.67 14.25 6.62
C VAL A 7 13.58 14.10 5.41
N PHE A 8 13.05 14.26 4.22
CA PHE A 8 13.83 14.40 3.00
C PHE A 8 14.22 15.86 2.84
N THR A 9 15.47 16.19 3.16
CA THR A 9 15.97 17.56 3.17
C THR A 9 16.42 18.05 1.80
N ALA A 10 16.84 17.13 0.94
CA ALA A 10 17.22 17.36 -0.45
C ALA A 10 16.97 16.09 -1.28
N PRO A 11 17.04 16.17 -2.63
CA PRO A 11 16.97 14.96 -3.46
C PRO A 11 18.02 13.92 -3.02
N ARG A 12 17.56 12.69 -2.80
CA ARG A 12 18.34 11.53 -2.34
C ARG A 12 18.89 11.64 -0.89
N VAL A 13 18.46 12.64 -0.13
CA VAL A 13 18.91 12.84 1.25
C VAL A 13 17.75 12.69 2.21
N ALA A 14 17.85 11.73 3.12
CA ALA A 14 16.93 11.54 4.23
C ALA A 14 17.69 11.73 5.54
N GLU A 15 17.14 12.50 6.45
CA GLU A 15 17.72 12.80 7.75
C GLU A 15 16.69 12.56 8.86
N VAL A 16 17.16 12.31 10.06
CA VAL A 16 16.34 12.27 11.26
C VAL A 16 16.50 13.60 11.97
N LEU A 17 15.44 14.40 12.00
CA LEU A 17 15.43 15.74 12.57
C LEU A 17 14.51 15.82 13.79
N GLU A 18 14.98 16.46 14.84
CA GLU A 18 14.15 16.79 16.00
C GLU A 18 13.15 17.90 15.65
N LYS A 19 11.88 17.66 15.99
CA LYS A 19 10.80 18.65 15.83
C LYS A 19 10.09 18.89 17.15
N PRO A 20 9.39 20.04 17.30
CA PRO A 20 8.52 20.24 18.46
C PRO A 20 7.46 19.14 18.56
N ILE A 21 7.12 18.76 19.78
CA ILE A 21 5.99 17.85 20.05
C ILE A 21 4.71 18.62 19.78
N PRO A 22 3.83 18.15 18.87
CA PRO A 22 2.57 18.84 18.60
C PRO A 22 1.57 18.58 19.73
N SER A 23 0.62 19.50 19.88
CA SER A 23 -0.54 19.31 20.76
C SER A 23 -1.77 19.05 19.91
N PRO A 24 -2.66 18.08 20.30
CA PRO A 24 -3.84 17.78 19.51
C PRO A 24 -4.84 18.92 19.56
N GLY A 25 -5.29 19.37 18.41
CA GLY A 25 -6.41 20.30 18.24
C GLY A 25 -7.78 19.60 18.41
N PRO A 26 -8.89 20.36 18.27
CA PRO A 26 -10.23 19.78 18.26
C PRO A 26 -10.37 18.68 17.20
N GLY A 27 -10.92 17.51 17.57
CA GLY A 27 -11.09 16.36 16.67
C GLY A 27 -9.80 15.59 16.35
N GLU A 28 -8.67 15.91 17.01
CA GLU A 28 -7.40 15.22 16.79
C GLU A 28 -6.97 14.40 18.02
N VAL A 29 -6.08 13.45 17.78
CA VAL A 29 -5.38 12.70 18.82
C VAL A 29 -3.88 12.83 18.63
N LEU A 30 -3.13 12.95 19.74
CA LEU A 30 -1.68 12.79 19.74
C LEU A 30 -1.36 11.31 19.86
N VAL A 31 -0.60 10.78 18.90
CA VAL A 31 -0.21 9.37 18.88
C VAL A 31 1.31 9.27 19.00
N ARG A 32 1.76 8.42 19.90
CA ARG A 32 3.14 7.95 19.99
C ARG A 32 3.26 6.74 19.05
N THR A 33 4.04 6.92 18.00
CA THR A 33 4.26 5.88 16.98
C THR A 33 5.09 4.73 17.58
N VAL A 34 4.69 3.51 17.31
CA VAL A 34 5.43 2.27 17.64
C VAL A 34 6.06 1.67 16.40
N ARG A 35 5.30 1.59 15.30
CA ARG A 35 5.76 1.11 13.99
C ARG A 35 5.28 2.04 12.88
N SER A 36 6.13 2.28 11.89
CA SER A 36 5.71 2.91 10.63
C SER A 36 6.24 2.12 9.44
N CYS A 37 5.42 1.96 8.39
CA CYS A 37 5.76 1.15 7.23
C CYS A 37 6.22 2.02 6.07
N LEU A 38 7.36 1.67 5.48
CA LEU A 38 7.93 2.31 4.31
C LEU A 38 7.21 1.84 3.04
N SER A 39 6.74 2.77 2.23
CA SER A 39 6.15 2.51 0.92
C SER A 39 7.15 2.79 -0.20
N ALA A 40 7.90 1.77 -0.58
CA ALA A 40 9.09 1.91 -1.42
C ALA A 40 8.83 2.71 -2.72
N GLY A 41 7.74 2.44 -3.44
CA GLY A 41 7.44 3.13 -4.71
C GLY A 41 7.18 4.63 -4.53
N THR A 42 6.29 4.98 -3.61
CA THR A 42 5.92 6.38 -3.35
C THR A 42 7.05 7.16 -2.71
N GLU A 43 7.71 6.56 -1.73
CA GLU A 43 8.76 7.26 -1.00
C GLU A 43 10.03 7.42 -1.83
N ARG A 44 10.37 6.42 -2.67
CA ARG A 44 11.47 6.56 -3.61
C ARG A 44 11.25 7.71 -4.60
N GLY A 45 10.07 7.80 -5.21
CA GLY A 45 9.78 8.89 -6.13
C GLY A 45 9.87 10.27 -5.45
N ASN A 46 9.35 10.40 -4.22
CA ASN A 46 9.48 11.63 -3.44
C ASN A 46 10.93 11.93 -3.04
N LEU A 47 11.71 10.93 -2.63
CA LEU A 47 13.12 11.07 -2.27
C LEU A 47 13.98 11.49 -3.46
N LEU A 48 13.69 10.98 -4.65
CA LEU A 48 14.38 11.36 -5.88
C LEU A 48 13.95 12.73 -6.41
N GLY A 49 12.86 13.29 -5.90
CA GLY A 49 12.28 14.53 -6.44
C GLY A 49 11.59 14.34 -7.79
N GLU A 50 11.03 13.14 -8.04
CA GLU A 50 10.27 12.91 -9.27
C GLU A 50 9.07 13.86 -9.36
N PRO A 51 8.71 14.35 -10.56
CA PRO A 51 7.52 15.15 -10.75
C PRO A 51 6.25 14.31 -10.59
N ASN A 52 5.11 14.98 -10.46
CA ASN A 52 3.78 14.35 -10.45
C ASN A 52 3.57 13.37 -9.27
N MET A 53 4.23 13.60 -8.13
CA MET A 53 4.13 12.76 -6.94
C MET A 53 2.84 12.95 -6.12
N GLY A 54 1.84 13.65 -6.63
CA GLY A 54 0.53 13.82 -5.99
C GLY A 54 -0.52 14.26 -6.99
N LEU A 55 -1.80 13.93 -6.74
CA LEU A 55 -2.91 14.31 -7.63
C LEU A 55 -3.12 15.82 -7.75
N GLN A 56 -2.70 16.58 -6.73
CA GLN A 56 -2.83 18.03 -6.69
C GLN A 56 -1.57 18.77 -7.18
N SER A 57 -0.53 18.03 -7.55
CA SER A 57 0.68 18.65 -8.06
C SER A 57 0.43 19.24 -9.45
N VAL A 58 0.95 20.45 -9.68
CA VAL A 58 1.00 21.01 -11.02
C VAL A 58 1.84 20.07 -11.90
N LYS A 59 1.32 19.73 -13.07
CA LYS A 59 2.02 18.80 -13.98
C LYS A 59 3.44 19.31 -14.25
N ASP A 60 4.41 18.40 -14.06
CA ASP A 60 5.84 18.64 -14.27
C ASP A 60 6.47 19.75 -13.39
N ALA A 61 5.79 20.18 -12.33
CA ALA A 61 6.37 21.11 -11.38
C ALA A 61 7.60 20.49 -10.68
N PRO A 62 8.65 21.27 -10.42
CA PRO A 62 9.82 20.80 -9.69
C PRO A 62 9.45 20.37 -8.28
N ALA A 63 10.15 19.36 -7.79
CA ALA A 63 9.98 18.88 -6.42
C ALA A 63 10.45 19.95 -5.43
N VAL A 64 9.66 20.18 -4.39
CA VAL A 64 9.98 21.11 -3.30
C VAL A 64 10.50 20.31 -2.10
N PHE A 65 11.61 20.72 -1.52
CA PHE A 65 12.19 20.17 -0.28
C PHE A 65 12.28 21.30 0.77
N PRO A 66 12.25 20.98 2.09
CA PRO A 66 12.17 19.62 2.66
C PRO A 66 10.79 18.99 2.54
N ARG A 67 10.74 17.64 2.53
CA ARG A 67 9.51 16.85 2.52
C ARG A 67 9.47 15.90 3.71
N GLN A 68 8.32 15.76 4.33
CA GLN A 68 8.09 14.74 5.35
C GLN A 68 7.08 13.74 4.81
N LEU A 69 7.45 12.48 4.86
CA LEU A 69 6.66 11.39 4.29
C LEU A 69 6.32 10.34 5.34
N GLY A 70 5.80 9.25 4.86
CA GLY A 70 5.08 8.22 5.57
C GLY A 70 3.59 8.40 5.33
N TYR A 71 2.83 7.33 5.44
CA TYR A 71 1.37 7.41 5.41
C TYR A 71 0.69 6.22 6.08
N SER A 72 1.46 5.29 6.63
CA SER A 72 0.95 4.10 7.30
C SER A 72 1.77 3.81 8.55
N ALA A 73 1.15 3.92 9.71
CA ALA A 73 1.79 3.71 11.00
C ALA A 73 0.79 3.16 12.02
N ALA A 74 1.32 2.64 13.12
CA ALA A 74 0.55 2.24 14.29
C ALA A 74 1.25 2.72 15.57
N GLY A 75 0.46 3.01 16.60
CA GLY A 75 0.98 3.57 17.84
C GLY A 75 -0.04 3.56 18.97
N ILE A 76 0.24 4.34 19.99
CA ILE A 76 -0.55 4.44 21.22
C ILE A 76 -0.99 5.90 21.37
N VAL A 77 -2.26 6.11 21.68
CA VAL A 77 -2.81 7.44 21.93
C VAL A 77 -2.21 7.98 23.24
N GLU A 78 -1.55 9.13 23.16
CA GLU A 78 -0.96 9.83 24.33
C GLU A 78 -1.89 10.92 24.88
N ALA A 79 -2.63 11.59 24.01
CA ALA A 79 -3.60 12.62 24.38
C ALA A 79 -4.72 12.73 23.35
N VAL A 80 -5.86 13.23 23.78
CA VAL A 80 -7.03 13.48 22.92
C VAL A 80 -7.37 14.96 22.94
N GLY A 81 -7.72 15.52 21.79
CA GLY A 81 -8.19 16.89 21.66
C GLY A 81 -9.67 17.03 22.00
N GLU A 82 -10.14 18.26 22.00
CA GLU A 82 -11.55 18.58 22.26
C GLU A 82 -12.48 17.86 21.27
N GLY A 83 -13.61 17.34 21.78
CA GLY A 83 -14.65 16.68 20.96
C GLY A 83 -14.34 15.24 20.58
N VAL A 84 -13.18 14.68 20.90
CA VAL A 84 -12.86 13.28 20.64
C VAL A 84 -13.47 12.39 21.74
N ALA A 85 -14.48 11.59 21.36
CA ALA A 85 -15.15 10.64 22.25
C ALA A 85 -14.89 9.17 21.92
N SER A 86 -14.40 8.88 20.70
CA SER A 86 -14.23 7.51 20.19
C SER A 86 -12.87 6.86 20.51
N LEU A 87 -11.91 7.64 21.04
CA LEU A 87 -10.58 7.19 21.42
C LEU A 87 -10.20 7.83 22.76
N LYS A 88 -9.33 7.14 23.52
CA LYS A 88 -8.78 7.62 24.78
C LYS A 88 -7.29 7.33 24.90
N THR A 89 -6.61 8.00 25.82
CA THR A 89 -5.21 7.72 26.15
C THR A 89 -5.02 6.24 26.48
N GLY A 90 -3.96 5.65 25.91
CA GLY A 90 -3.62 4.23 26.05
C GLY A 90 -4.21 3.34 24.95
N ASP A 91 -5.15 3.82 24.13
CA ASP A 91 -5.69 3.02 23.03
C ASP A 91 -4.61 2.74 21.98
N HIS A 92 -4.55 1.49 21.52
CA HIS A 92 -3.73 1.10 20.38
C HIS A 92 -4.44 1.44 19.08
N VAL A 93 -3.74 2.13 18.19
CA VAL A 93 -4.34 2.65 16.96
C VAL A 93 -3.47 2.44 15.73
N ALA A 94 -4.12 2.22 14.58
CA ALA A 94 -3.52 2.33 13.26
C ALA A 94 -3.88 3.69 12.64
N MET A 95 -2.98 4.26 11.86
CA MET A 95 -3.12 5.61 11.30
C MET A 95 -3.00 5.61 9.77
N SER A 96 -3.91 6.35 9.13
CA SER A 96 -3.78 6.73 7.72
C SER A 96 -3.18 8.11 7.56
N TYR A 97 -2.44 8.30 6.45
CA TYR A 97 -1.71 9.55 6.16
C TYR A 97 -0.82 10.02 7.32
N SER A 98 -0.29 9.07 8.06
CA SER A 98 0.69 9.32 9.10
C SER A 98 1.99 9.88 8.52
N GLN A 99 2.87 10.30 9.40
CA GLN A 99 4.25 10.63 9.05
C GLN A 99 5.20 9.62 9.69
N HIS A 100 6.43 9.56 9.20
CA HIS A 100 7.51 8.92 9.93
C HIS A 100 7.98 9.87 11.03
N ALA A 101 7.28 9.86 12.15
CA ALA A 101 7.49 10.74 13.31
C ALA A 101 7.23 9.98 14.60
N ALA A 102 8.00 10.28 15.66
CA ALA A 102 7.82 9.62 16.97
C ALA A 102 6.49 10.02 17.62
N LEU A 103 6.13 11.30 17.53
CA LEU A 103 4.88 11.86 18.04
C LEU A 103 4.21 12.69 16.95
N GLN A 104 2.93 12.45 16.71
CA GLN A 104 2.18 13.13 15.68
C GLN A 104 0.72 13.29 16.04
N CYS A 105 0.15 14.47 15.74
CA CYS A 105 -1.29 14.67 15.82
C CYS A 105 -1.97 14.17 14.55
N ARG A 106 -3.09 13.47 14.74
CA ARG A 106 -3.87 12.92 13.63
C ARG A 106 -5.36 13.17 13.86
N PRO A 107 -6.11 13.51 12.79
CA PRO A 107 -7.57 13.53 12.87
C PRO A 107 -8.11 12.16 13.31
N VAL A 108 -9.11 12.18 14.18
CA VAL A 108 -9.73 10.94 14.70
C VAL A 108 -10.31 10.07 13.58
N ASP A 109 -10.78 10.67 12.47
CA ASP A 109 -11.31 9.94 11.31
C ASP A 109 -10.25 9.18 10.52
N LEU A 110 -8.99 9.53 10.69
CA LEU A 110 -7.84 8.87 10.09
C LEU A 110 -7.08 7.96 11.06
N THR A 111 -7.65 7.76 12.25
CA THR A 111 -7.08 6.96 13.34
C THR A 111 -8.08 5.87 13.73
N TYR A 112 -7.64 4.63 13.65
CA TYR A 112 -8.51 3.45 13.78
C TYR A 112 -8.12 2.64 15.00
N PRO A 113 -9.05 2.33 15.92
CA PRO A 113 -8.77 1.46 17.05
C PRO A 113 -8.35 0.08 16.56
N MET A 114 -7.27 -0.43 17.09
CA MET A 114 -6.79 -1.79 16.81
C MET A 114 -7.47 -2.77 17.75
N PRO A 115 -8.07 -3.86 17.22
CA PRO A 115 -8.56 -4.96 18.06
C PRO A 115 -7.43 -5.62 18.84
N ASP A 116 -7.77 -6.22 19.99
CA ASP A 116 -6.85 -7.03 20.75
C ASP A 116 -6.22 -8.15 19.89
N GLY A 117 -4.93 -8.41 20.10
CA GLY A 117 -4.18 -9.41 19.34
C GLY A 117 -3.63 -8.92 17.99
N VAL A 118 -3.99 -7.74 17.50
CA VAL A 118 -3.36 -7.15 16.32
C VAL A 118 -2.04 -6.51 16.72
N SER A 119 -0.94 -6.97 16.15
CA SER A 119 0.39 -6.42 16.42
C SER A 119 0.57 -5.02 15.81
N PHE A 120 1.51 -4.22 16.33
CA PHE A 120 1.83 -2.92 15.74
C PHE A 120 2.43 -3.05 14.33
N GLU A 121 3.12 -4.15 14.04
CA GLU A 121 3.60 -4.46 12.69
C GLU A 121 2.43 -4.58 11.70
N ALA A 122 1.41 -5.34 12.08
CA ALA A 122 0.20 -5.51 11.25
C ALA A 122 -0.60 -4.20 11.18
N GLY A 123 -0.76 -3.50 12.30
CA GLY A 123 -1.43 -2.20 12.38
C GLY A 123 -0.77 -1.14 11.48
N ALA A 124 0.56 -1.12 11.43
CA ALA A 124 1.31 -0.18 10.59
C ALA A 124 1.15 -0.43 9.07
N LEU A 125 0.61 -1.56 8.66
CA LEU A 125 0.27 -1.85 7.26
C LEU A 125 -1.12 -1.35 6.86
N THR A 126 -1.98 -0.93 7.80
CA THR A 126 -3.41 -0.65 7.54
C THR A 126 -3.64 0.25 6.33
N HIS A 127 -2.97 1.40 6.25
CA HIS A 127 -3.21 2.33 5.14
C HIS A 127 -2.74 1.76 3.78
N ILE A 128 -1.67 0.97 3.77
CA ILE A 128 -1.17 0.30 2.56
C ILE A 128 -2.13 -0.83 2.18
N ALA A 129 -2.60 -1.59 3.15
CA ALA A 129 -3.46 -2.75 2.99
C ALA A 129 -4.84 -2.43 2.41
N ILE A 130 -5.43 -1.28 2.78
CA ILE A 130 -6.73 -0.88 2.24
C ILE A 130 -6.72 -0.52 0.74
N MET A 131 -5.56 -0.33 0.14
CA MET A 131 -5.46 -0.03 -1.29
C MET A 131 -5.78 -1.26 -2.15
N PRO A 132 -5.14 -2.43 -1.97
CA PRO A 132 -5.54 -3.64 -2.70
C PRO A 132 -6.94 -4.14 -2.30
N MET A 133 -7.40 -3.95 -1.05
CA MET A 133 -8.80 -4.24 -0.69
C MET A 133 -9.78 -3.46 -1.54
N GLN A 134 -9.55 -2.14 -1.68
CA GLN A 134 -10.36 -1.29 -2.53
C GLN A 134 -10.33 -1.76 -4.00
N ALA A 135 -9.16 -2.18 -4.51
CA ALA A 135 -9.02 -2.64 -5.89
C ALA A 135 -9.87 -3.89 -6.15
N LEU A 136 -9.80 -4.90 -5.28
CA LEU A 136 -10.65 -6.10 -5.35
C LEU A 136 -12.14 -5.75 -5.27
N ARG A 137 -12.52 -4.90 -4.33
CA ARG A 137 -13.91 -4.48 -4.11
C ARG A 137 -14.47 -3.74 -5.33
N LYS A 138 -13.73 -2.79 -5.91
CA LYS A 138 -14.15 -2.05 -7.10
C LYS A 138 -14.24 -2.92 -8.34
N CYS A 139 -13.39 -3.93 -8.45
CA CYS A 139 -13.51 -4.96 -9.49
C CYS A 139 -14.71 -5.88 -9.27
N ARG A 140 -15.49 -5.69 -8.18
CA ARG A 140 -16.62 -6.58 -7.83
C ARG A 140 -16.18 -8.04 -7.89
N PHE A 141 -15.03 -8.33 -7.22
CA PHE A 141 -14.51 -9.68 -7.15
C PHE A 141 -15.55 -10.60 -6.52
N GLU A 142 -15.79 -11.73 -7.16
CA GLU A 142 -16.67 -12.79 -6.70
C GLU A 142 -15.87 -14.00 -6.21
N PHE A 143 -16.38 -14.69 -5.20
CA PHE A 143 -15.73 -15.86 -4.65
C PHE A 143 -15.45 -16.92 -5.73
N GLY A 144 -14.21 -17.42 -5.76
CA GLY A 144 -13.77 -18.44 -6.72
C GLY A 144 -13.22 -17.87 -8.05
N GLU A 145 -13.30 -16.58 -8.28
CA GLU A 145 -12.68 -15.98 -9.46
C GLU A 145 -11.15 -16.00 -9.37
N SER A 146 -10.51 -16.11 -10.54
CA SER A 146 -9.06 -16.00 -10.64
C SER A 146 -8.60 -14.54 -10.51
N VAL A 147 -7.47 -14.34 -9.80
CA VAL A 147 -6.85 -13.02 -9.62
C VAL A 147 -5.40 -13.05 -10.08
N LEU A 148 -5.03 -12.17 -11.00
CA LEU A 148 -3.65 -11.89 -11.39
C LEU A 148 -3.18 -10.59 -10.73
N VAL A 149 -2.06 -10.64 -10.00
CA VAL A 149 -1.43 -9.46 -9.38
C VAL A 149 -0.12 -9.17 -10.11
N VAL A 150 -0.06 -8.02 -10.79
CA VAL A 150 1.11 -7.60 -11.57
C VAL A 150 1.93 -6.60 -10.76
N GLY A 151 3.16 -7.02 -10.41
CA GLY A 151 4.08 -6.33 -9.51
C GLY A 151 4.01 -6.87 -8.08
N GLN A 152 5.16 -7.25 -7.51
CA GLN A 152 5.28 -7.85 -6.19
C GLN A 152 6.11 -6.97 -5.22
N GLY A 153 5.82 -5.66 -5.20
CA GLY A 153 6.17 -4.78 -4.09
C GLY A 153 5.22 -4.98 -2.90
N VAL A 154 5.32 -4.16 -1.86
CA VAL A 154 4.48 -4.25 -0.66
C VAL A 154 2.98 -4.29 -1.00
N LEU A 155 2.52 -3.49 -1.96
CA LEU A 155 1.11 -3.48 -2.40
C LEU A 155 0.71 -4.79 -3.10
N GLY A 156 1.56 -5.32 -3.97
CA GLY A 156 1.28 -6.57 -4.68
C GLY A 156 1.27 -7.78 -3.76
N GLN A 157 2.22 -7.85 -2.84
CA GLN A 157 2.25 -8.90 -1.82
C GLN A 157 1.00 -8.86 -0.93
N LEU A 158 0.53 -7.66 -0.52
CA LEU A 158 -0.74 -7.52 0.19
C LEU A 158 -1.94 -7.89 -0.68
N ALA A 159 -1.91 -7.56 -1.98
CA ALA A 159 -2.97 -7.97 -2.91
C ALA A 159 -3.07 -9.50 -3.02
N VAL A 160 -1.94 -10.21 -3.09
CA VAL A 160 -1.89 -11.69 -3.05
C VAL A 160 -2.53 -12.22 -1.77
N LYS A 161 -2.11 -11.71 -0.60
CA LYS A 161 -2.70 -12.11 0.70
C LYS A 161 -4.21 -11.88 0.74
N MET A 162 -4.68 -10.75 0.24
CA MET A 162 -6.11 -10.41 0.26
C MET A 162 -6.92 -11.22 -0.74
N ALA A 163 -6.42 -11.40 -1.96
CA ALA A 163 -7.07 -12.26 -2.95
C ALA A 163 -7.24 -13.68 -2.39
N ARG A 164 -6.18 -14.23 -1.77
CA ARG A 164 -6.25 -15.54 -1.10
C ARG A 164 -7.29 -15.57 0.02
N ALA A 165 -7.26 -14.57 0.91
CA ALA A 165 -8.16 -14.48 2.07
C ALA A 165 -9.64 -14.29 1.67
N THR A 166 -9.91 -13.75 0.48
CA THR A 166 -11.28 -13.56 -0.05
C THR A 166 -11.76 -14.70 -0.93
N GLY A 167 -10.95 -15.74 -1.14
CA GLY A 167 -11.35 -16.96 -1.85
C GLY A 167 -11.09 -16.92 -3.35
N ALA A 168 -10.12 -16.15 -3.81
CA ALA A 168 -9.66 -16.21 -5.20
C ALA A 168 -9.03 -17.57 -5.54
N ALA A 169 -9.32 -18.11 -6.71
CA ALA A 169 -8.80 -19.39 -7.19
C ALA A 169 -8.68 -19.42 -8.73
N PRO A 170 -7.45 -19.48 -9.28
CA PRO A 170 -6.16 -19.31 -8.60
C PRO A 170 -5.79 -17.83 -8.32
N VAL A 171 -4.83 -17.64 -7.41
CA VAL A 171 -4.09 -16.37 -7.24
C VAL A 171 -2.76 -16.48 -7.98
N ILE A 172 -2.57 -15.66 -9.00
CA ILE A 172 -1.36 -15.61 -9.81
C ILE A 172 -0.60 -14.32 -9.51
N ALA A 173 0.69 -14.44 -9.21
CA ALA A 173 1.59 -13.32 -9.04
C ALA A 173 2.49 -13.14 -10.27
N ALA A 174 2.76 -11.90 -10.67
CA ALA A 174 3.70 -11.59 -11.74
C ALA A 174 4.71 -10.54 -11.30
N ASP A 175 6.00 -10.83 -11.47
CA ASP A 175 7.10 -9.89 -11.22
C ASP A 175 8.34 -10.33 -12.02
N PRO A 176 9.13 -9.42 -12.63
CA PRO A 176 10.35 -9.80 -13.36
C PRO A 176 11.45 -10.35 -12.42
N VAL A 177 11.43 -10.03 -11.14
CA VAL A 177 12.45 -10.41 -10.16
C VAL A 177 12.16 -11.79 -9.57
N PRO A 178 13.04 -12.80 -9.77
CA PRO A 178 12.82 -14.16 -9.26
C PRO A 178 12.53 -14.22 -7.75
N ALA A 179 13.33 -13.56 -6.93
CA ALA A 179 13.15 -13.56 -5.47
C ALA A 179 11.77 -13.02 -5.03
N LYS A 180 11.19 -12.06 -5.78
CA LYS A 180 9.83 -11.56 -5.52
C LYS A 180 8.76 -12.57 -5.93
N ARG A 181 8.99 -13.35 -6.98
CA ARG A 181 8.10 -14.45 -7.36
C ARG A 181 8.09 -15.56 -6.31
N GLU A 182 9.26 -15.97 -5.82
CA GLU A 182 9.41 -16.94 -4.73
C GLU A 182 8.69 -16.44 -3.47
N ARG A 183 8.88 -15.18 -3.14
CA ARG A 183 8.20 -14.52 -2.03
C ARG A 183 6.67 -14.55 -2.18
N ALA A 184 6.15 -14.26 -3.36
CA ALA A 184 4.72 -14.29 -3.63
C ALA A 184 4.11 -15.70 -3.43
N LEU A 185 4.82 -16.76 -3.84
CA LEU A 185 4.42 -18.13 -3.57
C LEU A 185 4.38 -18.42 -2.06
N ALA A 186 5.41 -18.02 -1.30
CA ALA A 186 5.44 -18.17 0.16
C ALA A 186 4.31 -17.37 0.86
N LEU A 187 3.83 -16.28 0.24
CA LEU A 187 2.72 -15.47 0.75
C LEU A 187 1.34 -15.98 0.33
N GLY A 188 1.26 -17.05 -0.47
CA GLY A 188 0.02 -17.73 -0.82
C GLY A 188 -0.47 -17.55 -2.26
N ALA A 189 0.39 -17.09 -3.18
CA ALA A 189 0.09 -17.22 -4.61
C ALA A 189 0.16 -18.72 -5.02
N ASP A 190 -0.77 -19.14 -5.89
CA ASP A 190 -0.80 -20.51 -6.41
C ASP A 190 0.20 -20.69 -7.57
N LEU A 191 0.51 -19.58 -8.28
CA LEU A 191 1.45 -19.53 -9.38
C LEU A 191 2.18 -18.18 -9.39
N ALA A 192 3.46 -18.19 -9.76
CA ALA A 192 4.24 -16.97 -9.93
C ALA A 192 4.99 -16.99 -11.28
N LEU A 193 4.80 -15.93 -12.08
CA LEU A 193 5.26 -15.86 -13.46
C LEU A 193 6.14 -14.63 -13.71
N ASP A 194 7.02 -14.76 -14.70
CA ASP A 194 7.77 -13.63 -15.23
C ASP A 194 6.92 -12.94 -16.32
N PRO A 195 6.49 -11.67 -16.12
CA PRO A 195 5.70 -10.95 -17.12
C PRO A 195 6.51 -10.60 -18.39
N GLY A 196 7.84 -10.75 -18.36
CA GLY A 196 8.72 -10.58 -19.52
C GLY A 196 8.87 -11.84 -20.38
N ALA A 197 8.36 -13.00 -19.92
CA ALA A 197 8.42 -14.23 -20.71
C ALA A 197 7.45 -14.18 -21.90
N ALA A 198 7.87 -14.69 -23.06
CA ALA A 198 7.08 -14.64 -24.28
C ALA A 198 5.74 -15.40 -24.17
N ASP A 199 5.69 -16.43 -23.34
CA ASP A 199 4.53 -17.28 -23.08
C ASP A 199 3.70 -16.85 -21.85
N PHE A 200 3.96 -15.66 -21.29
CA PHE A 200 3.33 -15.22 -20.04
C PHE A 200 1.80 -15.22 -20.11
N ALA A 201 1.23 -14.60 -21.17
CA ALA A 201 -0.22 -14.49 -21.31
C ALA A 201 -0.87 -15.86 -21.53
N GLU A 202 -0.23 -16.74 -22.29
CA GLU A 202 -0.68 -18.12 -22.52
C GLU A 202 -0.70 -18.90 -21.22
N ARG A 203 0.35 -18.83 -20.42
CA ARG A 203 0.41 -19.51 -19.10
C ARG A 203 -0.65 -19.02 -18.13
N VAL A 204 -0.95 -17.71 -18.12
CA VAL A 204 -2.06 -17.19 -17.32
C VAL A 204 -3.39 -17.75 -17.81
N LYS A 205 -3.63 -17.78 -19.14
CA LYS A 205 -4.87 -18.31 -19.73
C LYS A 205 -5.03 -19.81 -19.45
N GLU A 206 -3.97 -20.59 -19.52
CA GLU A 206 -3.98 -22.03 -19.19
C GLU A 206 -4.34 -22.23 -17.71
N ALA A 207 -3.76 -21.45 -16.81
CA ALA A 207 -4.00 -21.56 -15.37
C ALA A 207 -5.39 -21.07 -14.94
N THR A 208 -6.09 -20.30 -15.79
CA THR A 208 -7.34 -19.60 -15.44
C THR A 208 -8.50 -19.89 -16.39
N ASP A 209 -8.34 -20.88 -17.26
CA ASP A 209 -9.33 -21.26 -18.26
C ASP A 209 -9.80 -20.04 -19.12
N GLY A 210 -8.82 -19.39 -19.77
CA GLY A 210 -9.05 -18.33 -20.75
C GLY A 210 -8.70 -16.90 -20.31
N GLY A 211 -8.06 -16.73 -19.16
CA GLY A 211 -7.53 -15.46 -18.64
C GLY A 211 -8.01 -15.13 -17.23
N ALA A 212 -7.27 -14.25 -16.56
CA ALA A 212 -7.62 -13.84 -15.21
C ALA A 212 -8.93 -13.00 -15.18
N ARG A 213 -9.86 -13.34 -14.30
CA ARG A 213 -11.13 -12.62 -14.13
C ARG A 213 -10.92 -11.22 -13.55
N VAL A 214 -9.99 -11.10 -12.63
CA VAL A 214 -9.58 -9.84 -12.03
C VAL A 214 -8.07 -9.70 -12.17
N VAL A 215 -7.62 -8.55 -12.62
CA VAL A 215 -6.20 -8.18 -12.63
C VAL A 215 -6.00 -6.97 -11.74
N ILE A 216 -5.01 -7.02 -10.86
CA ILE A 216 -4.59 -5.88 -10.04
C ILE A 216 -3.22 -5.43 -10.54
N GLU A 217 -3.19 -4.34 -11.27
CA GLU A 217 -1.97 -3.72 -11.77
C GLU A 217 -1.45 -2.74 -10.70
N VAL A 218 -0.30 -3.08 -10.07
CA VAL A 218 0.26 -2.28 -8.97
C VAL A 218 1.57 -1.60 -9.31
N THR A 219 2.09 -1.80 -10.52
CA THR A 219 3.41 -1.26 -10.91
C THR A 219 3.34 0.20 -11.30
N GLY A 220 2.24 0.63 -11.91
CA GLY A 220 2.14 1.93 -12.57
C GLY A 220 3.02 2.07 -13.82
N VAL A 221 3.49 0.96 -14.38
CA VAL A 221 4.28 0.91 -15.62
C VAL A 221 3.35 0.60 -16.79
N ASP A 222 3.30 1.47 -17.78
CA ASP A 222 2.40 1.36 -18.92
C ASP A 222 2.58 0.05 -19.73
N ARG A 223 3.81 -0.40 -19.93
CA ARG A 223 4.08 -1.71 -20.56
C ARG A 223 3.55 -2.88 -19.71
N ALA A 224 3.59 -2.80 -18.39
CA ALA A 224 3.03 -3.83 -17.53
C ALA A 224 1.51 -3.90 -17.64
N LEU A 225 0.84 -2.76 -17.81
CA LEU A 225 -0.59 -2.72 -18.12
C LEU A 225 -0.90 -3.38 -19.46
N ASP A 226 -0.11 -3.11 -20.50
CA ASP A 226 -0.29 -3.74 -21.81
C ASP A 226 -0.18 -5.27 -21.72
N THR A 227 0.84 -5.78 -21.04
CA THR A 227 1.03 -7.21 -20.77
C THR A 227 -0.13 -7.81 -19.93
N ALA A 228 -0.62 -7.08 -18.93
CA ALA A 228 -1.76 -7.50 -18.12
C ALA A 228 -3.04 -7.63 -18.94
N LEU A 229 -3.24 -6.73 -19.92
CA LEU A 229 -4.39 -6.76 -20.82
C LEU A 229 -4.36 -7.97 -21.78
N ASP A 230 -3.20 -8.53 -22.10
CA ASP A 230 -3.10 -9.79 -22.87
C ASP A 230 -3.54 -11.01 -22.05
N ALA A 231 -3.38 -10.94 -20.73
CA ALA A 231 -3.64 -12.02 -19.78
C ALA A 231 -5.02 -11.98 -19.12
N VAL A 232 -5.76 -10.86 -19.22
CA VAL A 232 -7.11 -10.74 -18.64
C VAL A 232 -8.13 -11.53 -19.44
N ALA A 233 -9.14 -12.10 -18.79
CA ALA A 233 -10.25 -12.79 -19.43
C ALA A 233 -11.13 -11.85 -20.28
N ARG A 234 -11.88 -12.39 -21.20
CA ARG A 234 -12.98 -11.67 -21.83
C ARG A 234 -14.00 -11.28 -20.75
N PHE A 235 -14.47 -10.02 -20.77
CA PHE A 235 -15.31 -9.39 -19.72
C PHE A 235 -14.63 -9.32 -18.34
N GLY A 236 -13.32 -9.49 -18.27
CA GLY A 236 -12.55 -9.33 -17.04
C GLY A 236 -12.42 -7.87 -16.61
N ARG A 237 -11.87 -7.66 -15.43
CA ARG A 237 -11.71 -6.33 -14.83
C ARG A 237 -10.24 -6.12 -14.46
N VAL A 238 -9.70 -4.94 -14.79
CA VAL A 238 -8.33 -4.55 -14.47
C VAL A 238 -8.35 -3.34 -13.56
N ALA A 239 -7.94 -3.51 -12.31
CA ALA A 239 -7.76 -2.43 -11.37
C ALA A 239 -6.43 -1.71 -11.64
N LEU A 240 -6.50 -0.43 -11.95
CA LEU A 240 -5.34 0.46 -12.05
C LEU A 240 -5.01 0.98 -10.64
N LEU A 241 -4.23 0.20 -9.90
CA LEU A 241 -3.82 0.52 -8.54
C LEU A 241 -2.47 1.24 -8.51
N GLY A 242 -1.53 0.84 -9.36
CA GLY A 242 -0.28 1.54 -9.59
C GLY A 242 -0.51 2.92 -10.23
N CYS A 243 0.29 3.90 -9.84
CA CYS A 243 0.18 5.25 -10.40
C CYS A 243 1.08 5.40 -11.64
N THR A 244 0.50 5.31 -12.82
CA THR A 244 1.19 5.65 -14.09
C THR A 244 1.23 7.16 -14.25
N ARG A 245 2.29 7.80 -13.79
CA ARG A 245 2.44 9.26 -13.81
C ARG A 245 2.74 9.83 -15.19
N ARG A 246 3.38 9.04 -16.03
CA ARG A 246 3.61 9.29 -17.44
C ARG A 246 3.36 8.01 -18.21
N SER A 247 2.71 8.10 -19.34
CA SER A 247 2.53 6.99 -20.28
C SER A 247 2.89 7.48 -21.66
N GLU A 248 3.87 6.83 -22.27
CA GLU A 248 4.31 7.07 -23.64
C GLU A 248 4.15 5.80 -24.49
N PHE A 249 3.64 4.72 -23.88
CA PHE A 249 3.43 3.44 -24.51
C PHE A 249 2.05 3.38 -25.17
N ALA A 250 2.01 3.00 -26.44
CA ALA A 250 0.76 2.83 -27.17
C ALA A 250 0.12 1.47 -26.82
N ILE A 251 -1.08 1.50 -26.28
CA ILE A 251 -1.91 0.32 -26.01
C ILE A 251 -2.95 0.18 -27.12
N ASP A 252 -3.10 -1.01 -27.67
CA ASP A 252 -4.19 -1.32 -28.61
C ASP A 252 -5.50 -1.52 -27.84
N PHE A 253 -6.15 -0.41 -27.51
CA PHE A 253 -7.41 -0.43 -26.76
C PHE A 253 -8.56 -1.09 -27.55
N ASP A 254 -8.55 -1.04 -28.88
CA ASP A 254 -9.59 -1.68 -29.68
C ASP A 254 -9.59 -3.20 -29.47
N ARG A 255 -8.44 -3.85 -29.62
CA ARG A 255 -8.33 -5.31 -29.48
C ARG A 255 -8.33 -5.78 -28.03
N LYS A 256 -7.61 -5.04 -27.13
CA LYS A 256 -7.34 -5.51 -25.76
C LYS A 256 -8.47 -5.18 -24.79
N VAL A 257 -9.20 -4.10 -25.04
CA VAL A 257 -10.26 -3.61 -24.14
C VAL A 257 -11.62 -3.66 -24.82
N HIS A 258 -11.82 -2.88 -25.91
CA HIS A 258 -13.11 -2.70 -26.56
C HIS A 258 -13.67 -4.03 -27.11
N GLY A 259 -12.93 -4.72 -27.98
CA GLY A 259 -13.38 -5.97 -28.59
C GLY A 259 -13.56 -7.15 -27.62
N ARG A 260 -12.97 -7.05 -26.42
CA ARG A 260 -13.05 -8.08 -25.38
C ARG A 260 -13.99 -7.73 -24.23
N GLY A 261 -14.55 -6.51 -24.22
CA GLY A 261 -15.44 -6.04 -23.16
C GLY A 261 -14.74 -5.94 -21.79
N VAL A 262 -13.43 -5.67 -21.76
CA VAL A 262 -12.65 -5.52 -20.52
C VAL A 262 -13.01 -4.21 -19.85
N THR A 263 -13.19 -4.24 -18.51
CA THR A 263 -13.43 -3.05 -17.71
C THR A 263 -12.14 -2.58 -17.04
N LEU A 264 -11.72 -1.34 -17.31
CA LEU A 264 -10.64 -0.68 -16.59
C LEU A 264 -11.21 0.07 -15.39
N VAL A 265 -10.70 -0.23 -14.20
CA VAL A 265 -11.20 0.28 -12.92
C VAL A 265 -10.15 1.16 -12.26
N GLY A 266 -10.42 2.46 -12.12
CA GLY A 266 -9.57 3.36 -11.36
C GLY A 266 -9.56 3.00 -9.87
N ALA A 267 -8.40 2.60 -9.34
CA ALA A 267 -8.27 2.13 -7.96
C ALA A 267 -7.33 2.97 -7.09
N HIS A 268 -7.11 4.24 -7.47
CA HIS A 268 -6.32 5.15 -6.65
C HIS A 268 -6.93 5.31 -5.24
N ASN A 269 -6.08 5.40 -4.22
CA ASN A 269 -6.49 5.46 -2.81
C ASN A 269 -7.49 6.59 -2.47
N GLN A 270 -7.45 7.70 -3.20
CA GLN A 270 -8.40 8.82 -3.02
C GLN A 270 -9.73 8.62 -3.78
N ALA A 271 -9.81 7.66 -4.70
CA ALA A 271 -11.01 7.40 -5.46
C ALA A 271 -11.98 6.51 -4.65
N ARG A 272 -12.48 7.01 -3.54
CA ARG A 272 -13.42 6.31 -2.63
C ARG A 272 -14.42 7.28 -2.01
N PRO A 273 -15.58 6.78 -1.52
CA PRO A 273 -16.54 7.62 -0.80
C PRO A 273 -15.90 8.23 0.45
N GLU A 274 -16.32 9.44 0.81
CA GLU A 274 -15.86 10.12 2.02
C GLU A 274 -16.67 9.72 3.25
N HIS A 275 -17.99 9.57 3.11
CA HIS A 275 -18.91 9.41 4.24
C HIS A 275 -19.56 8.03 4.32
N ASP A 276 -20.21 7.56 3.26
CA ASP A 276 -21.03 6.35 3.29
C ASP A 276 -20.52 5.28 2.35
N SER A 277 -20.38 4.05 2.86
CA SER A 277 -20.04 2.88 2.07
C SER A 277 -21.25 2.34 1.34
N SER A 278 -21.01 1.81 0.14
CA SER A 278 -22.01 1.10 -0.67
C SER A 278 -21.37 -0.12 -1.35
N PRO A 279 -22.15 -1.05 -1.91
CA PRO A 279 -21.59 -2.22 -2.60
C PRO A 279 -20.56 -1.85 -3.68
N GLY A 280 -19.32 -2.34 -3.53
CA GLY A 280 -18.20 -2.02 -4.41
C GLY A 280 -17.45 -0.72 -4.06
N TRP A 281 -17.96 0.12 -3.16
CA TRP A 281 -17.44 1.44 -2.83
C TRP A 281 -17.45 1.67 -1.33
N TRP A 282 -16.33 1.38 -0.66
CA TRP A 282 -16.23 1.55 0.78
C TRP A 282 -15.38 2.77 1.15
N THR A 283 -15.76 3.39 2.29
CA THR A 283 -14.96 4.46 2.88
C THR A 283 -13.58 3.93 3.30
N ARG A 284 -12.64 4.83 3.51
CA ARG A 284 -11.32 4.46 4.06
C ARG A 284 -11.44 3.84 5.44
N ARG A 285 -12.30 4.39 6.28
CA ARG A 285 -12.53 3.90 7.64
C ARG A 285 -13.06 2.48 7.65
N ASP A 286 -14.06 2.19 6.83
CA ASP A 286 -14.67 0.86 6.79
C ASP A 286 -13.71 -0.20 6.26
N ASP A 287 -12.92 0.13 5.23
CA ASP A 287 -11.85 -0.75 4.75
C ASP A 287 -10.78 -0.98 5.84
N ALA A 288 -10.36 0.07 6.56
CA ALA A 288 -9.36 -0.03 7.63
C ALA A 288 -9.85 -0.93 8.78
N LEU A 289 -11.08 -0.71 9.24
CA LEU A 289 -11.69 -1.53 10.29
C LEU A 289 -11.90 -2.98 9.84
N ALA A 290 -12.29 -3.19 8.58
CA ALA A 290 -12.41 -4.53 8.01
C ALA A 290 -11.06 -5.24 7.94
N TYR A 291 -10.00 -4.57 7.48
CA TYR A 291 -8.65 -5.11 7.48
C TYR A 291 -8.20 -5.53 8.88
N LEU A 292 -8.29 -4.63 9.85
CA LEU A 292 -7.89 -4.90 11.23
C LEU A 292 -8.68 -6.07 11.84
N ARG A 293 -9.98 -6.17 11.54
CA ARG A 293 -10.80 -7.30 11.95
C ARG A 293 -10.36 -8.61 11.29
N MET A 294 -10.06 -8.62 9.99
CA MET A 294 -9.59 -9.81 9.30
C MET A 294 -8.25 -10.29 9.85
N VAL A 295 -7.35 -9.37 10.23
CA VAL A 295 -6.09 -9.70 10.90
C VAL A 295 -6.36 -10.30 12.29
N SER A 296 -7.20 -9.67 13.11
CA SER A 296 -7.51 -10.15 14.47
C SER A 296 -8.15 -11.54 14.47
N LEU A 297 -8.91 -11.88 13.42
CA LEU A 297 -9.54 -13.19 13.23
C LEU A 297 -8.60 -14.22 12.55
N GLY A 298 -7.35 -13.87 12.28
CA GLY A 298 -6.40 -14.75 11.57
C GLY A 298 -6.77 -15.04 10.11
N ARG A 299 -7.68 -14.26 9.50
CA ARG A 299 -8.05 -14.41 8.09
C ARG A 299 -6.99 -13.86 7.14
N ILE A 300 -6.26 -12.84 7.58
CA ILE A 300 -5.06 -12.33 6.93
C ILE A 300 -3.91 -12.58 7.88
N ASP A 301 -3.11 -13.60 7.59
CA ASP A 301 -1.89 -13.91 8.31
C ASP A 301 -0.73 -13.10 7.71
N LEU A 302 -0.08 -12.28 8.54
CA LEU A 302 1.06 -11.44 8.17
C LEU A 302 2.36 -11.92 8.81
N THR A 303 2.39 -13.14 9.33
CA THR A 303 3.63 -13.74 9.86
C THR A 303 4.71 -13.75 8.80
N GLY A 304 5.87 -13.17 9.13
CA GLY A 304 7.00 -13.04 8.22
C GLY A 304 6.73 -12.11 7.00
N PHE A 305 5.66 -11.31 7.01
CA PHE A 305 5.39 -10.35 5.93
C PHE A 305 6.39 -9.19 5.92
N ILE A 306 6.76 -8.68 7.09
CA ILE A 306 7.82 -7.68 7.23
C ILE A 306 9.16 -8.37 7.13
N GLU A 307 9.99 -7.94 6.17
CA GLU A 307 11.29 -8.55 5.90
C GLU A 307 12.40 -7.90 6.72
N GLU A 308 12.29 -6.59 6.97
CA GLU A 308 13.28 -5.85 7.74
C GLU A 308 12.59 -4.86 8.69
N VAL A 309 13.12 -4.77 9.90
CA VAL A 309 12.75 -3.75 10.89
C VAL A 309 14.01 -2.99 11.29
N HIS A 310 14.01 -1.69 11.13
CA HIS A 310 15.14 -0.83 11.44
C HIS A 310 14.80 0.18 12.55
N PRO A 311 15.70 0.48 13.48
CA PRO A 311 15.56 1.63 14.32
C PRO A 311 15.56 2.91 13.47
N VAL A 312 14.89 3.96 13.94
CA VAL A 312 14.75 5.22 13.21
C VAL A 312 16.10 5.85 12.84
N ALA A 313 17.12 5.66 13.67
CA ALA A 313 18.47 6.14 13.41
C ALA A 313 19.06 5.62 12.10
N ASP A 314 18.64 4.46 11.63
CA ASP A 314 19.10 3.85 10.38
C ASP A 314 18.40 4.42 9.13
N ALA A 315 17.41 5.29 9.29
CA ALA A 315 16.66 5.83 8.17
C ALA A 315 17.52 6.41 7.04
N PRO A 316 18.59 7.20 7.30
CA PRO A 316 19.47 7.68 6.24
C PRO A 316 20.07 6.54 5.38
N THR A 317 20.51 5.46 6.01
CA THR A 317 21.07 4.28 5.33
C THR A 317 20.01 3.53 4.52
N VAL A 318 18.83 3.31 5.11
CA VAL A 318 17.68 2.63 4.45
C VAL A 318 17.26 3.42 3.20
N TYR A 319 17.12 4.75 3.31
CA TYR A 319 16.73 5.58 2.18
C TYR A 319 17.84 5.76 1.13
N THR A 320 19.12 5.71 1.52
CA THR A 320 20.22 5.65 0.55
C THR A 320 20.12 4.39 -0.31
N ARG A 321 19.86 3.23 0.32
CA ARG A 321 19.62 1.97 -0.38
C ARG A 321 18.37 2.06 -1.29
N LEU A 322 17.29 2.65 -0.81
CA LEU A 322 16.06 2.85 -1.60
C LEU A 322 16.32 3.75 -2.83
N ALA A 323 17.10 4.82 -2.67
CA ALA A 323 17.46 5.73 -3.76
C ALA A 323 18.30 5.06 -4.85
N ALA A 324 19.17 4.12 -4.47
CA ALA A 324 19.98 3.34 -5.42
C ALA A 324 19.13 2.48 -6.36
N GLY A 325 17.91 2.10 -5.92
CA GLY A 325 16.99 1.27 -6.72
C GLY A 325 17.29 -0.23 -6.63
N GLY A 326 16.59 -0.99 -7.47
CA GLY A 326 16.63 -2.46 -7.43
C GLY A 326 15.54 -3.07 -6.54
N PRO A 327 15.57 -4.39 -6.33
CA PRO A 327 14.64 -5.06 -5.43
C PRO A 327 14.76 -4.49 -4.00
N PHE A 328 13.63 -4.16 -3.42
CA PHE A 328 13.59 -3.57 -2.08
C PHE A 328 12.61 -4.38 -1.20
N PRO A 329 13.00 -4.75 0.03
CA PRO A 329 12.19 -5.53 0.93
C PRO A 329 11.01 -4.72 1.51
N THR A 330 10.11 -5.40 2.20
CA THR A 330 9.10 -4.74 3.03
C THR A 330 9.74 -4.30 4.34
N VAL A 331 9.86 -2.98 4.52
CA VAL A 331 10.58 -2.36 5.64
C VAL A 331 9.61 -1.65 6.58
N GLN A 332 9.86 -1.80 7.88
CA GLN A 332 9.26 -0.95 8.90
C GLN A 332 10.34 -0.28 9.77
N PHE A 333 10.02 0.91 10.26
CA PHE A 333 10.80 1.59 11.29
C PHE A 333 10.22 1.30 12.67
N ASP A 334 11.11 0.96 13.59
CA ASP A 334 10.84 0.79 15.01
C ASP A 334 11.10 2.10 15.76
N TRP A 335 10.07 2.62 16.39
CA TRP A 335 10.13 3.87 17.15
C TRP A 335 10.30 3.64 18.66
N THR A 336 10.28 2.39 19.13
CA THR A 336 10.30 2.08 20.57
C THR A 336 11.59 2.49 21.26
N ALA A 337 12.72 2.38 20.57
CA ALA A 337 14.03 2.77 21.14
C ALA A 337 14.13 4.28 21.44
N ASN A 338 13.29 5.12 20.83
CA ASN A 338 13.27 6.57 21.04
C ASN A 338 12.40 7.00 22.22
N HIS A 339 11.79 6.05 22.93
CA HIS A 339 10.90 6.27 24.08
C HIS A 339 11.55 5.84 25.40
N GLY A 340 12.84 5.52 25.39
CA GLY A 340 13.62 5.12 26.55
C GLY A 340 14.01 6.32 27.41
N GLN A 341 13.55 6.30 28.64
CA GLN A 341 13.87 7.01 29.87
C GLN A 341 13.14 8.31 30.11
#